data_44ae93ee1e7d5a9159c7310028cb41da
#
_entry.id   44ae93ee1e7d5a9159c7310028cb41da
#
_cell.length_a   1.000
_cell.length_b   1.000
_cell.length_c   1.000
_cell.angle_alpha   90.00
_cell.angle_beta   90.00
_cell.angle_gamma   90.00
#
_symmetry.space_group_name_H-M   'P 1'
#
loop_
_entity.id
_entity.type
_entity.pdbx_description
1 polymer ?
#
loop_
_entity_poly.entity_id
_entity_poly.type
_entity_poly.pdbx_seq_one_letter_code
_entity_poly.pdbx_strand_id
1 'polypeptide(L)'
;VRTGLCAHCCLADDLTTVLDDGTGAIAAPLRPLFTALICQKNARSARIWLTVNPQAEQLLRDIAQGHLPLTHETFRDHPSAAKVAFLRALCIEHQLLEPVNLDIEGFHTWLQTKTGALPDPDALLISQYARWTHLNRMRRLESTGALKKGTFLAAKQSTTMAIGFLDHLRARGHGPQECTQHDVDSWLAEGPTTRSLARSFVRWAAEHGHLPALDFPYRTARTTPVISQAQRLAHIRALTDLSAPIPGAQRVAALFLLLYGQPLTRISRMSLDQVHDTGDRLTVAFSNDRLEIPPPFDEIVRAHLNALPNTNTSAHRQNTWLFPGTRPGQHMHQNSIMMALRERGIEILGARNAALRALVLEMPAPVVADALHYSYPVTDRHRRDAGATFTDYITSRSTGP
;
A
#
# COMPACT_ATOMS: atom_id res chain seq x y z
N VAL A 1 27.94 12.42 -24.86
CA VAL A 1 28.84 11.25 -24.73
C VAL A 1 30.24 11.79 -24.92
N ARG A 2 31.09 11.82 -23.90
CA ARG A 2 32.53 12.09 -24.05
C ARG A 2 33.07 10.90 -24.84
N THR A 3 33.48 11.16 -26.10
CA THR A 3 33.98 10.13 -27.00
C THR A 3 35.25 9.51 -26.44
N GLY A 4 35.24 8.20 -26.15
CA GLY A 4 36.41 7.42 -25.77
C GLY A 4 36.49 6.94 -24.31
N LEU A 5 35.59 7.39 -23.39
CA LEU A 5 35.60 6.95 -22.00
C LEU A 5 34.46 5.96 -21.68
N CYS A 6 34.74 4.94 -20.89
CA CYS A 6 33.71 4.01 -20.42
C CYS A 6 32.80 4.69 -19.38
N ALA A 7 31.61 4.12 -19.13
CA ALA A 7 30.63 4.69 -18.20
C ALA A 7 31.19 4.88 -16.77
N HIS A 8 32.06 4.00 -16.32
CA HIS A 8 32.70 4.10 -15.00
C HIS A 8 33.71 5.25 -14.94
N CYS A 9 34.54 5.44 -15.96
CA CYS A 9 35.47 6.56 -16.01
C CYS A 9 34.73 7.91 -16.03
N CYS A 10 33.65 7.99 -16.83
CA CYS A 10 32.81 9.20 -16.83
C CYS A 10 32.14 9.46 -15.48
N LEU A 11 31.68 8.42 -14.77
CA LEU A 11 31.12 8.56 -13.42
C LEU A 11 32.18 9.02 -12.43
N ALA A 12 33.37 8.46 -12.48
CA ALA A 12 34.48 8.88 -11.63
C ALA A 12 34.83 10.36 -11.81
N ASP A 13 34.93 10.83 -13.07
CA ASP A 13 35.17 12.24 -13.39
C ASP A 13 34.06 13.15 -12.86
N ASP A 14 32.79 12.77 -13.12
CA ASP A 14 31.63 13.54 -12.67
C ASP A 14 31.61 13.63 -11.12
N LEU A 15 31.84 12.50 -10.43
CA LEU A 15 31.89 12.46 -8.96
C LEU A 15 33.09 13.20 -8.39
N THR A 16 34.26 13.14 -8.99
CA THR A 16 35.44 13.92 -8.57
C THR A 16 35.12 15.41 -8.62
N THR A 17 34.42 15.87 -9.64
CA THR A 17 33.98 17.26 -9.76
C THR A 17 32.94 17.67 -8.73
N VAL A 18 31.98 16.75 -8.41
CA VAL A 18 30.89 17.03 -7.46
C VAL A 18 31.35 16.99 -6.01
N LEU A 19 32.34 16.14 -5.69
CA LEU A 19 32.83 15.89 -4.34
C LEU A 19 34.14 16.59 -4.04
N ASP A 20 34.55 17.53 -4.88
CA ASP A 20 35.77 18.34 -4.72
C ASP A 20 35.63 19.27 -3.50
N ASP A 21 36.62 19.22 -2.61
CA ASP A 21 36.73 20.09 -1.41
C ASP A 21 37.26 21.49 -1.73
N GLY A 22 37.43 21.83 -3.00
CA GLY A 22 38.02 23.10 -3.48
C GLY A 22 39.52 23.06 -3.69
N THR A 23 40.21 21.96 -3.37
CA THR A 23 41.64 21.76 -3.60
C THR A 23 41.97 20.83 -4.77
N GLY A 24 40.94 20.32 -5.46
CA GLY A 24 41.07 19.28 -6.48
C GLY A 24 41.07 17.86 -5.89
N ALA A 25 40.79 17.72 -4.60
CA ALA A 25 40.68 16.42 -3.92
C ALA A 25 39.24 16.12 -3.48
N ILE A 26 38.94 14.84 -3.40
CA ILE A 26 37.64 14.41 -2.86
C ILE A 26 37.58 14.70 -1.35
N ALA A 27 36.54 15.41 -0.91
CA ALA A 27 36.33 15.74 0.50
C ALA A 27 36.38 14.47 1.38
N ALA A 28 37.21 14.52 2.42
CA ALA A 28 37.51 13.38 3.27
C ALA A 28 36.25 12.67 3.81
N PRO A 29 35.20 13.35 4.28
CA PRO A 29 33.96 12.71 4.76
C PRO A 29 33.20 11.98 3.67
N LEU A 30 33.35 12.33 2.39
CA LEU A 30 32.60 11.77 1.26
C LEU A 30 33.36 10.67 0.49
N ARG A 31 34.60 10.37 0.89
CA ARG A 31 35.37 9.27 0.24
C ARG A 31 34.70 7.91 0.27
N PRO A 32 34.05 7.47 1.36
CA PRO A 32 33.34 6.19 1.35
C PRO A 32 32.18 6.18 0.34
N LEU A 33 31.44 7.28 0.20
CA LEU A 33 30.37 7.42 -0.80
C LEU A 33 30.93 7.38 -2.23
N PHE A 34 32.01 8.07 -2.50
CA PHE A 34 32.70 8.02 -3.79
C PHE A 34 33.07 6.56 -4.16
N THR A 35 33.75 5.87 -3.24
CA THR A 35 34.15 4.48 -3.44
C THR A 35 32.95 3.56 -3.72
N ALA A 36 31.87 3.72 -2.95
CA ALA A 36 30.67 2.95 -3.10
C ALA A 36 29.99 3.18 -4.47
N LEU A 37 29.93 4.43 -4.91
CA LEU A 37 29.28 4.77 -6.19
C LEU A 37 30.09 4.31 -7.41
N ILE A 38 31.41 4.38 -7.39
CA ILE A 38 32.25 3.88 -8.49
C ILE A 38 32.32 2.36 -8.57
N CYS A 39 32.17 1.66 -7.42
CA CYS A 39 32.14 0.19 -7.38
C CYS A 39 30.80 -0.42 -7.81
N GLN A 40 29.79 0.39 -8.08
CA GLN A 40 28.49 -0.11 -8.52
C GLN A 40 28.54 -0.73 -9.93
N LYS A 41 27.82 -1.84 -10.11
CA LYS A 41 27.76 -2.54 -11.40
C LYS A 41 27.17 -1.69 -12.54
N ASN A 42 26.37 -0.68 -12.23
CA ASN A 42 25.69 0.16 -13.22
C ASN A 42 26.02 1.64 -13.08
N ALA A 43 27.22 2.02 -13.48
CA ALA A 43 27.72 3.40 -13.49
C ALA A 43 26.82 4.37 -14.29
N ARG A 44 26.16 3.88 -15.35
CA ARG A 44 25.26 4.71 -16.16
C ARG A 44 24.04 5.17 -15.37
N SER A 45 23.47 4.31 -14.53
CA SER A 45 22.32 4.66 -13.70
C SER A 45 22.68 5.71 -12.64
N ALA A 46 23.85 5.61 -12.02
CA ALA A 46 24.32 6.60 -11.05
C ALA A 46 24.51 7.98 -11.72
N ARG A 47 25.09 8.04 -12.92
CA ARG A 47 25.22 9.29 -13.69
C ARG A 47 23.87 9.92 -14.03
N ILE A 48 22.93 9.11 -14.55
CA ILE A 48 21.57 9.57 -14.88
C ILE A 48 20.91 10.12 -13.61
N TRP A 49 21.05 9.42 -12.48
CA TRP A 49 20.47 9.88 -11.22
C TRP A 49 21.02 11.23 -10.77
N LEU A 50 22.32 11.46 -10.85
CA LEU A 50 22.92 12.78 -10.54
C LEU A 50 22.35 13.86 -11.46
N THR A 51 22.30 13.62 -12.77
CA THR A 51 21.80 14.59 -13.76
C THR A 51 20.34 14.97 -13.57
N VAL A 52 19.47 14.00 -13.18
CA VAL A 52 18.03 14.24 -12.97
C VAL A 52 17.72 14.78 -11.57
N ASN A 53 18.69 14.83 -10.67
CA ASN A 53 18.51 15.32 -9.29
C ASN A 53 19.52 16.45 -8.96
N PRO A 54 19.42 17.61 -9.61
CA PRO A 54 20.37 18.70 -9.42
C PRO A 54 20.42 19.21 -7.96
N GLN A 55 19.33 19.04 -7.19
CA GLN A 55 19.31 19.39 -5.76
C GLN A 55 20.20 18.46 -4.91
N ALA A 56 20.27 17.18 -5.27
CA ALA A 56 21.16 16.23 -4.60
C ALA A 56 22.63 16.47 -5.00
N GLU A 57 22.88 16.81 -6.26
CA GLU A 57 24.21 17.19 -6.73
C GLU A 57 24.70 18.47 -6.05
N GLN A 58 23.88 19.51 -5.97
CA GLN A 58 24.23 20.76 -5.30
C GLN A 58 24.49 20.54 -3.80
N LEU A 59 23.64 19.77 -3.12
CA LEU A 59 23.84 19.44 -1.72
C LEU A 59 25.18 18.71 -1.47
N LEU A 60 25.56 17.79 -2.36
CA LEU A 60 26.86 17.12 -2.28
C LEU A 60 28.02 18.11 -2.45
N ARG A 61 27.92 19.07 -3.38
CA ARG A 61 28.92 20.12 -3.55
C ARG A 61 29.06 21.00 -2.30
N ASP A 62 27.92 21.42 -1.74
CA ASP A 62 27.92 22.28 -0.55
C ASP A 62 28.53 21.56 0.67
N ILE A 63 28.26 20.25 0.80
CA ILE A 63 28.88 19.41 1.84
C ILE A 63 30.40 19.22 1.56
N ALA A 64 30.77 18.94 0.32
CA ALA A 64 32.15 18.72 -0.07
C ALA A 64 33.03 19.96 0.20
N GLN A 65 32.52 21.15 -0.09
CA GLN A 65 33.19 22.43 0.11
C GLN A 65 33.09 22.95 1.56
N GLY A 66 32.45 22.20 2.46
CA GLY A 66 32.28 22.55 3.86
C GLY A 66 31.30 23.70 4.12
N HIS A 67 30.49 24.09 3.14
CA HIS A 67 29.44 25.08 3.31
C HIS A 67 28.29 24.55 4.17
N LEU A 68 28.00 23.23 4.11
CA LEU A 68 27.01 22.55 4.93
C LEU A 68 27.63 21.34 5.63
N PRO A 69 27.29 21.08 6.90
CA PRO A 69 27.76 19.90 7.61
C PRO A 69 27.06 18.62 7.09
N LEU A 70 27.76 17.48 7.12
CA LEU A 70 27.18 16.17 6.80
C LEU A 70 26.43 15.64 8.03
N THR A 71 25.20 16.09 8.24
CA THR A 71 24.35 15.73 9.37
C THR A 71 22.91 15.42 8.92
N HIS A 72 22.14 14.72 9.75
CA HIS A 72 20.75 14.45 9.46
C HIS A 72 19.88 15.70 9.31
N GLU A 73 20.21 16.76 10.05
CA GLU A 73 19.55 18.07 10.00
C GLU A 73 19.68 18.69 8.61
N THR A 74 20.85 18.65 8.02
CA THR A 74 21.12 19.19 6.68
C THR A 74 20.19 18.59 5.62
N PHE A 75 19.92 17.30 5.69
CA PHE A 75 19.00 16.63 4.77
C PHE A 75 17.54 16.89 5.11
N ARG A 76 17.19 16.95 6.41
CA ARG A 76 15.81 17.14 6.87
C ARG A 76 15.34 18.56 6.58
N ASP A 77 16.17 19.54 6.83
CA ASP A 77 15.84 20.96 6.75
C ASP A 77 16.07 21.52 5.33
N HIS A 78 16.53 20.68 4.40
CA HIS A 78 16.72 21.05 3.00
C HIS A 78 15.38 21.42 2.33
N PRO A 79 15.28 22.54 1.57
CA PRO A 79 14.04 23.01 0.93
C PRO A 79 13.35 21.93 0.06
N SER A 80 14.13 21.01 -0.49
CA SER A 80 13.66 19.87 -1.29
C SER A 80 13.96 18.54 -0.60
N ALA A 81 13.64 18.38 0.70
CA ALA A 81 13.96 17.20 1.50
C ALA A 81 13.54 15.87 0.83
N ALA A 82 12.39 15.84 0.15
CA ALA A 82 11.94 14.66 -0.57
C ALA A 82 12.87 14.24 -1.73
N LYS A 83 13.54 15.20 -2.40
CA LYS A 83 14.44 14.94 -3.53
C LYS A 83 15.83 14.47 -3.05
N VAL A 84 16.25 14.89 -1.85
CA VAL A 84 17.52 14.47 -1.25
C VAL A 84 17.39 13.26 -0.32
N ALA A 85 16.17 12.76 -0.09
CA ALA A 85 15.92 11.64 0.81
C ALA A 85 16.66 10.35 0.40
N PHE A 86 16.79 10.08 -0.91
CA PHE A 86 17.56 8.94 -1.40
C PHE A 86 19.05 9.09 -1.10
N LEU A 87 19.61 10.28 -1.28
CA LEU A 87 21.00 10.56 -0.94
C LEU A 87 21.26 10.37 0.56
N ARG A 88 20.34 10.83 1.42
CA ARG A 88 20.40 10.58 2.85
C ARG A 88 20.44 9.09 3.19
N ALA A 89 19.55 8.31 2.58
CA ALA A 89 19.51 6.86 2.76
C ALA A 89 20.84 6.20 2.34
N LEU A 90 21.43 6.66 1.24
CA LEU A 90 22.72 6.19 0.75
C LEU A 90 23.86 6.53 1.72
N CYS A 91 23.86 7.74 2.30
CA CYS A 91 24.83 8.14 3.33
C CYS A 91 24.72 7.27 4.60
N ILE A 92 23.51 6.88 5.00
CA ILE A 92 23.30 5.95 6.12
C ILE A 92 23.82 4.55 5.77
N GLU A 93 23.49 4.03 4.58
CA GLU A 93 23.92 2.70 4.11
C GLU A 93 25.45 2.56 4.08
N HIS A 94 26.14 3.64 3.69
CA HIS A 94 27.60 3.67 3.63
C HIS A 94 28.27 4.24 4.90
N GLN A 95 27.56 4.31 6.02
CA GLN A 95 28.08 4.70 7.34
C GLN A 95 28.65 6.13 7.41
N LEU A 96 28.22 7.02 6.52
CA LEU A 96 28.53 8.44 6.58
C LEU A 96 27.65 9.18 7.59
N LEU A 97 26.46 8.62 7.82
CA LEU A 97 25.51 9.09 8.84
C LEU A 97 25.14 7.92 9.75
N GLU A 98 24.85 8.22 11.01
CA GLU A 98 24.38 7.24 11.97
C GLU A 98 23.08 6.56 11.50
N PRO A 99 22.88 5.27 11.79
CA PRO A 99 21.64 4.58 11.44
C PRO A 99 20.44 5.25 12.12
N VAL A 100 19.48 5.67 11.31
CA VAL A 100 18.23 6.28 11.79
C VAL A 100 17.08 5.67 11.01
N ASN A 101 15.96 5.38 11.68
CA ASN A 101 14.78 4.93 11.01
C ASN A 101 14.01 6.11 10.40
N LEU A 102 14.15 6.28 9.10
CA LEU A 102 13.54 7.38 8.34
C LEU A 102 12.01 7.39 8.40
N ASP A 103 11.36 6.24 8.57
CA ASP A 103 9.89 6.16 8.72
C ASP A 103 9.45 6.70 10.08
N ILE A 104 10.19 6.40 11.17
CA ILE A 104 9.91 6.92 12.52
C ILE A 104 10.18 8.43 12.58
N GLU A 105 11.30 8.87 12.06
CA GLU A 105 11.65 10.29 11.99
C GLU A 105 10.63 11.07 11.14
N GLY A 106 10.29 10.53 9.97
CA GLY A 106 9.29 11.11 9.08
C GLY A 106 7.89 11.19 9.70
N PHE A 107 7.54 10.26 10.59
CA PHE A 107 6.30 10.34 11.36
C PHE A 107 6.39 11.46 12.43
N HIS A 108 7.52 11.57 13.11
CA HIS A 108 7.72 12.59 14.13
C HIS A 108 7.66 14.01 13.54
N THR A 109 8.37 14.26 12.44
CA THR A 109 8.36 15.57 11.74
C THR A 109 6.95 15.89 11.20
N TRP A 110 6.28 14.91 10.61
CA TRP A 110 4.90 15.07 10.15
C TRP A 110 3.94 15.39 11.31
N LEU A 111 4.11 14.72 12.46
CA LEU A 111 3.30 14.96 13.64
C LEU A 111 3.49 16.39 14.16
N GLN A 112 4.72 16.86 14.27
CA GLN A 112 5.03 18.23 14.68
C GLN A 112 4.36 19.26 13.75
N THR A 113 4.44 19.05 12.42
CA THR A 113 3.78 19.93 11.45
C THR A 113 2.28 19.94 11.63
N LYS A 114 1.66 18.78 11.87
CA LYS A 114 0.21 18.66 12.04
C LYS A 114 -0.28 19.26 13.35
N THR A 115 0.43 19.03 14.45
CA THR A 115 0.05 19.56 15.76
C THR A 115 0.33 21.06 15.89
N GLY A 116 1.34 21.59 15.22
CA GLY A 116 1.64 23.01 15.20
C GLY A 116 0.55 23.88 14.53
N ALA A 117 -0.37 23.27 13.80
CA ALA A 117 -1.53 23.95 13.19
C ALA A 117 -2.81 23.84 14.05
N LEU A 118 -2.76 23.17 15.19
CA LEU A 118 -3.91 22.93 16.08
C LEU A 118 -3.90 23.90 17.25
N PRO A 119 -5.08 24.17 17.89
CA PRO A 119 -5.12 24.81 19.19
C PRO A 119 -4.34 24.04 20.25
N ASP A 120 -3.70 24.74 21.19
CA ASP A 120 -2.79 24.12 22.16
C ASP A 120 -3.34 22.89 22.91
N PRO A 121 -4.60 22.87 23.41
CA PRO A 121 -5.14 21.70 24.09
C PRO A 121 -5.23 20.47 23.18
N ASP A 122 -5.65 20.67 21.93
CA ASP A 122 -5.77 19.60 20.93
C ASP A 122 -4.39 19.13 20.47
N ALA A 123 -3.46 20.07 20.27
CA ALA A 123 -2.08 19.78 19.90
C ALA A 123 -1.40 18.88 20.94
N LEU A 124 -1.59 19.19 22.23
CA LEU A 124 -1.07 18.39 23.34
C LEU A 124 -1.69 16.98 23.33
N LEU A 125 -3.01 16.89 23.25
CA LEU A 125 -3.76 15.64 23.28
C LEU A 125 -3.40 14.72 22.12
N ILE A 126 -3.32 15.24 20.90
CA ILE A 126 -2.91 14.49 19.70
C ILE A 126 -1.45 14.07 19.79
N SER A 127 -0.57 14.93 20.29
CA SER A 127 0.86 14.60 20.49
C SER A 127 1.03 13.45 21.48
N GLN A 128 0.31 13.47 22.60
CA GLN A 128 0.32 12.38 23.59
C GLN A 128 -0.18 11.08 22.97
N TYR A 129 -1.36 11.09 22.35
CA TYR A 129 -1.92 9.92 21.67
C TYR A 129 -0.96 9.32 20.65
N ALA A 130 -0.44 10.13 19.74
CA ALA A 130 0.43 9.66 18.67
C ALA A 130 1.76 9.10 19.19
N ARG A 131 2.34 9.72 20.23
CA ARG A 131 3.58 9.24 20.86
C ARG A 131 3.36 7.91 21.59
N TRP A 132 2.33 7.82 22.44
CA TRP A 132 2.05 6.63 23.24
C TRP A 132 1.59 5.45 22.38
N THR A 133 0.68 5.68 21.44
CA THR A 133 0.07 4.60 20.65
C THR A 133 0.92 4.22 19.45
N HIS A 134 1.38 5.21 18.67
CA HIS A 134 2.02 4.95 17.39
C HIS A 134 3.55 4.91 17.45
N LEU A 135 4.21 5.94 18.01
CA LEU A 135 5.68 5.96 18.08
C LEU A 135 6.24 4.82 18.94
N ASN A 136 5.64 4.53 20.09
CA ASN A 136 6.07 3.41 20.93
C ASN A 136 5.89 2.06 20.21
N ARG A 137 4.79 1.90 19.49
CA ARG A 137 4.57 0.70 18.66
C ARG A 137 5.60 0.59 17.53
N MET A 138 5.90 1.69 16.82
CA MET A 138 6.89 1.70 15.76
C MET A 138 8.28 1.32 16.29
N ARG A 139 8.72 1.91 17.40
CA ARG A 139 10.01 1.60 18.05
C ARG A 139 10.09 0.14 18.46
N ARG A 140 9.02 -0.42 19.02
CA ARG A 140 8.97 -1.85 19.36
C ARG A 140 9.03 -2.74 18.12
N LEU A 141 8.36 -2.39 17.03
CA LEU A 141 8.43 -3.14 15.78
C LEU A 141 9.81 -3.01 15.11
N GLU A 142 10.45 -1.85 15.22
CA GLU A 142 11.81 -1.63 14.76
C GLU A 142 12.81 -2.52 15.49
N SER A 143 12.76 -2.56 16.82
CA SER A 143 13.67 -3.40 17.62
C SER A 143 13.57 -4.90 17.31
N THR A 144 12.44 -5.33 16.73
CA THR A 144 12.21 -6.73 16.31
C THR A 144 12.38 -6.93 14.79
N GLY A 145 12.77 -5.89 14.03
CA GLY A 145 12.87 -5.95 12.57
C GLY A 145 11.51 -6.12 11.85
N ALA A 146 10.39 -5.94 12.56
CA ALA A 146 9.05 -6.17 12.03
C ALA A 146 8.35 -4.89 11.53
N LEU A 147 9.03 -3.75 11.54
CA LEU A 147 8.46 -2.47 11.10
C LEU A 147 8.25 -2.48 9.58
N LYS A 148 7.02 -2.24 9.16
CA LYS A 148 6.63 -2.18 7.74
C LYS A 148 6.16 -0.77 7.39
N LYS A 149 6.38 -0.34 6.15
CA LYS A 149 5.89 0.95 5.62
C LYS A 149 4.38 1.16 5.83
N GLY A 150 3.59 0.09 5.82
CA GLY A 150 2.16 0.13 6.13
C GLY A 150 1.86 0.59 7.57
N THR A 151 2.73 0.32 8.53
CA THR A 151 2.57 0.78 9.93
C THR A 151 2.61 2.30 10.02
N PHE A 152 3.55 2.92 9.33
CA PHE A 152 3.69 4.37 9.24
C PHE A 152 2.46 5.05 8.61
N LEU A 153 1.97 4.50 7.48
CA LEU A 153 0.79 5.03 6.81
C LEU A 153 -0.48 4.90 7.67
N ALA A 154 -0.65 3.76 8.34
CA ALA A 154 -1.76 3.53 9.25
C ALA A 154 -1.73 4.49 10.45
N ALA A 155 -0.56 4.77 11.01
CA ALA A 155 -0.37 5.74 12.09
C ALA A 155 -0.77 7.16 11.64
N LYS A 156 -0.32 7.59 10.46
CA LYS A 156 -0.73 8.90 9.89
C LYS A 156 -2.24 8.99 9.68
N GLN A 157 -2.85 7.95 9.11
CA GLN A 157 -4.30 7.94 8.88
C GLN A 157 -5.08 8.00 10.18
N SER A 158 -4.71 7.19 11.18
CA SER A 158 -5.37 7.17 12.48
C SER A 158 -5.26 8.52 13.20
N THR A 159 -4.07 9.12 13.21
CA THR A 159 -3.84 10.45 13.80
C THR A 159 -4.62 11.55 13.04
N THR A 160 -4.67 11.49 11.71
CA THR A 160 -5.48 12.43 10.90
C THR A 160 -6.96 12.33 11.25
N MET A 161 -7.47 11.11 11.44
CA MET A 161 -8.87 10.93 11.83
C MET A 161 -9.13 11.35 13.28
N ALA A 162 -8.16 11.23 14.17
CA ALA A 162 -8.25 11.78 15.54
C ALA A 162 -8.34 13.31 15.53
N ILE A 163 -7.50 13.98 14.73
CA ILE A 163 -7.59 15.44 14.53
C ILE A 163 -8.96 15.83 13.98
N GLY A 164 -9.41 15.16 12.91
CA GLY A 164 -10.72 15.44 12.33
C GLY A 164 -11.89 15.20 13.29
N PHE A 165 -11.75 14.26 14.24
CA PHE A 165 -12.76 14.03 15.29
C PHE A 165 -12.80 15.19 16.29
N LEU A 166 -11.64 15.73 16.70
CA LEU A 166 -11.59 16.93 17.56
C LEU A 166 -12.15 18.16 16.84
N ASP A 167 -11.86 18.32 15.54
CA ASP A 167 -12.47 19.39 14.73
C ASP A 167 -13.99 19.26 14.67
N HIS A 168 -14.50 18.04 14.54
CA HIS A 168 -15.95 17.78 14.55
C HIS A 168 -16.61 18.13 15.88
N LEU A 169 -15.98 17.83 17.03
CA LEU A 169 -16.46 18.25 18.33
C LEU A 169 -16.48 19.77 18.46
N ARG A 170 -15.39 20.43 18.09
CA ARG A 170 -15.26 21.89 18.14
C ARG A 170 -16.29 22.60 17.26
N ALA A 171 -16.56 22.08 16.07
CA ALA A 171 -17.59 22.61 15.19
C ALA A 171 -19.01 22.56 15.79
N ARG A 172 -19.22 21.68 16.79
CA ARG A 172 -20.47 21.56 17.56
C ARG A 172 -20.46 22.33 18.89
N GLY A 173 -19.35 23.01 19.17
CA GLY A 173 -19.16 23.76 20.41
C GLY A 173 -18.79 22.88 21.62
N HIS A 174 -18.39 21.61 21.38
CA HIS A 174 -18.03 20.69 22.45
C HIS A 174 -16.51 20.59 22.59
N GLY A 175 -16.03 20.61 23.83
CA GLY A 175 -14.69 20.18 24.19
C GLY A 175 -14.60 18.65 24.29
N PRO A 176 -13.39 18.07 24.36
CA PRO A 176 -13.21 16.63 24.52
C PRO A 176 -13.99 16.04 25.71
N GLN A 177 -13.99 16.71 26.87
CA GLN A 177 -14.70 16.27 28.09
C GLN A 177 -16.25 16.32 27.95
N GLU A 178 -16.76 17.14 27.03
CA GLU A 178 -18.19 17.34 26.76
C GLU A 178 -18.70 16.43 25.64
N CYS A 179 -17.83 15.57 25.10
CA CYS A 179 -18.18 14.65 24.02
C CYS A 179 -19.29 13.71 24.46
N THR A 180 -20.32 13.60 23.62
CA THR A 180 -21.48 12.74 23.85
C THR A 180 -21.49 11.54 22.90
N GLN A 181 -22.33 10.53 23.19
CA GLN A 181 -22.54 9.42 22.27
C GLN A 181 -23.09 9.91 20.92
N HIS A 182 -23.93 10.96 20.92
CA HIS A 182 -24.45 11.54 19.70
C HIS A 182 -23.35 12.13 18.80
N ASP A 183 -22.30 12.70 19.37
CA ASP A 183 -21.17 13.21 18.59
C ASP A 183 -20.41 12.08 17.90
N VAL A 184 -20.22 10.95 18.57
CA VAL A 184 -19.61 9.75 17.98
C VAL A 184 -20.47 9.19 16.84
N ASP A 185 -21.80 9.08 17.08
CA ASP A 185 -22.72 8.52 16.10
C ASP A 185 -22.82 9.41 14.85
N SER A 186 -22.91 10.73 15.03
CA SER A 186 -22.94 11.69 13.93
C SER A 186 -21.60 11.70 13.14
N TRP A 187 -20.46 11.65 13.85
CA TRP A 187 -19.16 11.49 13.22
C TRP A 187 -19.10 10.29 12.29
N LEU A 188 -19.61 9.15 12.72
CA LEU A 188 -19.61 7.92 11.93
C LEU A 188 -20.63 7.95 10.79
N ALA A 189 -21.79 8.56 10.98
CA ALA A 189 -22.87 8.63 10.00
C ALA A 189 -22.56 9.58 8.84
N GLU A 190 -22.01 10.75 9.13
CA GLU A 190 -21.85 11.86 8.18
C GLU A 190 -20.61 11.73 7.28
N GLY A 191 -19.78 10.72 7.42
CA GLY A 191 -18.50 10.69 6.74
C GLY A 191 -18.05 9.38 6.10
N PRO A 192 -16.88 9.43 5.47
CA PRO A 192 -16.31 8.27 4.81
C PRO A 192 -15.93 7.18 5.82
N THR A 193 -15.75 5.97 5.30
CA THR A 193 -15.43 4.78 6.10
C THR A 193 -14.15 4.91 6.92
N THR A 194 -13.24 5.78 6.49
CA THR A 194 -11.98 6.05 7.21
C THR A 194 -12.19 6.73 8.56
N ARG A 195 -13.34 7.35 8.81
CA ARG A 195 -13.68 7.94 10.11
C ARG A 195 -13.65 6.92 11.26
N SER A 196 -13.88 5.65 10.97
CA SER A 196 -13.75 4.57 11.96
C SER A 196 -12.32 4.41 12.52
N LEU A 197 -11.30 4.95 11.88
CA LEU A 197 -9.92 4.93 12.38
C LEU A 197 -9.72 5.84 13.61
N ALA A 198 -10.63 6.77 13.89
CA ALA A 198 -10.62 7.56 15.12
C ALA A 198 -10.89 6.71 16.37
N ARG A 199 -11.42 5.48 16.22
CA ARG A 199 -11.73 4.57 17.34
C ARG A 199 -10.55 4.36 18.31
N SER A 200 -9.33 4.21 17.77
CA SER A 200 -8.15 4.00 18.60
C SER A 200 -7.83 5.23 19.47
N PHE A 201 -8.08 6.43 18.94
CA PHE A 201 -7.93 7.68 19.67
C PHE A 201 -9.01 7.81 20.76
N VAL A 202 -10.29 7.62 20.41
CA VAL A 202 -11.40 7.75 21.36
C VAL A 202 -11.25 6.78 22.53
N ARG A 203 -10.87 5.53 22.27
CA ARG A 203 -10.59 4.55 23.34
C ARG A 203 -9.43 4.98 24.21
N TRP A 204 -8.28 5.34 23.60
CA TRP A 204 -7.11 5.79 24.33
C TRP A 204 -7.44 7.02 25.18
N ALA A 205 -8.16 8.00 24.63
CA ALA A 205 -8.53 9.23 25.31
C ALA A 205 -9.51 8.96 26.48
N ALA A 206 -10.45 8.03 26.33
CA ALA A 206 -11.33 7.61 27.41
C ALA A 206 -10.57 6.86 28.51
N GLU A 207 -9.66 5.95 28.17
CA GLU A 207 -8.80 5.21 29.11
C GLU A 207 -7.90 6.15 29.93
N HIS A 208 -7.56 7.34 29.40
CA HIS A 208 -6.71 8.34 30.07
C HIS A 208 -7.50 9.55 30.61
N GLY A 209 -8.83 9.47 30.65
CA GLY A 209 -9.68 10.52 31.23
C GLY A 209 -9.78 11.80 30.42
N HIS A 210 -9.40 11.79 29.13
CA HIS A 210 -9.54 12.95 28.24
C HIS A 210 -10.91 13.02 27.55
N LEU A 211 -11.59 11.89 27.42
CA LEU A 211 -12.95 11.74 26.90
C LEU A 211 -13.78 10.93 27.89
N PRO A 212 -15.11 11.10 27.93
CA PRO A 212 -15.97 10.17 28.65
C PRO A 212 -15.92 8.77 28.03
N ALA A 213 -16.35 7.76 28.78
CA ALA A 213 -16.47 6.39 28.28
C ALA A 213 -17.65 6.32 27.29
N LEU A 214 -17.35 6.17 26.01
CA LEU A 214 -18.32 6.17 24.91
C LEU A 214 -18.20 4.87 24.11
N ASP A 215 -19.31 4.39 23.56
CA ASP A 215 -19.28 3.28 22.62
C ASP A 215 -18.86 3.78 21.24
N PHE A 216 -17.72 3.31 20.78
CA PHE A 216 -17.27 3.54 19.41
C PHE A 216 -17.32 2.21 18.68
N PRO A 217 -18.41 1.93 17.94
CA PRO A 217 -18.65 0.62 17.36
C PRO A 217 -17.56 0.21 16.38
N TYR A 218 -17.22 -1.08 16.40
CA TYR A 218 -16.30 -1.64 15.42
C TYR A 218 -17.02 -1.75 14.07
N ARG A 219 -16.44 -1.14 13.04
CA ARG A 219 -17.03 -1.22 11.72
C ARG A 219 -16.87 -2.63 11.14
N THR A 220 -17.99 -3.29 10.98
CA THR A 220 -18.03 -4.59 10.27
C THR A 220 -17.74 -4.42 8.79
N ALA A 221 -17.07 -5.43 8.19
CA ALA A 221 -16.84 -5.45 6.75
C ALA A 221 -18.17 -5.31 5.99
N ARG A 222 -18.20 -4.44 4.97
CA ARG A 222 -19.38 -4.27 4.13
C ARG A 222 -19.55 -5.49 3.23
N THR A 223 -20.67 -6.16 3.34
CA THR A 223 -21.10 -7.22 2.43
C THR A 223 -22.05 -6.70 1.32
N THR A 224 -22.36 -5.42 1.35
CA THR A 224 -23.04 -4.63 0.33
C THR A 224 -22.12 -3.51 -0.16
N PRO A 225 -22.22 -3.03 -1.41
CA PRO A 225 -23.15 -3.49 -2.45
C PRO A 225 -22.83 -4.90 -2.99
N VAL A 226 -23.79 -5.45 -3.75
CA VAL A 226 -23.65 -6.73 -4.46
C VAL A 226 -24.20 -6.52 -5.87
N ILE A 227 -23.46 -6.93 -6.90
CA ILE A 227 -24.00 -6.99 -8.26
C ILE A 227 -24.91 -8.22 -8.39
N SER A 228 -25.90 -8.17 -9.28
CA SER A 228 -26.75 -9.32 -9.53
C SER A 228 -25.97 -10.49 -10.14
N GLN A 229 -26.49 -11.72 -9.97
CA GLN A 229 -25.88 -12.91 -10.59
C GLN A 229 -25.87 -12.79 -12.13
N ALA A 230 -26.91 -12.19 -12.71
CA ALA A 230 -26.97 -11.94 -14.15
C ALA A 230 -25.87 -11.00 -14.62
N GLN A 231 -25.63 -9.89 -13.89
CA GLN A 231 -24.52 -8.97 -14.17
C GLN A 231 -23.16 -9.65 -14.01
N ARG A 232 -22.98 -10.43 -12.93
CA ARG A 232 -21.74 -11.19 -12.72
C ARG A 232 -21.45 -12.13 -13.88
N LEU A 233 -22.44 -12.93 -14.30
CA LEU A 233 -22.31 -13.84 -15.43
C LEU A 233 -22.08 -13.11 -16.76
N ALA A 234 -22.71 -11.96 -16.98
CA ALA A 234 -22.48 -11.13 -18.17
C ALA A 234 -21.03 -10.66 -18.25
N HIS A 235 -20.46 -10.19 -17.11
CA HIS A 235 -19.04 -9.82 -17.05
C HIS A 235 -18.11 -11.02 -17.31
N ILE A 236 -18.40 -12.20 -16.74
CA ILE A 236 -17.61 -13.41 -16.97
C ILE A 236 -17.64 -13.79 -18.46
N ARG A 237 -18.80 -13.79 -19.09
CA ARG A 237 -18.94 -14.09 -20.52
C ARG A 237 -18.15 -13.11 -21.40
N ALA A 238 -18.23 -11.81 -21.10
CA ALA A 238 -17.45 -10.80 -21.81
C ALA A 238 -15.92 -11.00 -21.66
N LEU A 239 -15.48 -11.53 -20.54
CA LEU A 239 -14.07 -11.82 -20.28
C LEU A 239 -13.58 -13.12 -20.94
N THR A 240 -14.47 -14.07 -21.19
CA THR A 240 -14.15 -15.33 -21.89
C THR A 240 -14.15 -15.18 -23.42
N ASP A 241 -14.73 -14.11 -23.95
CA ASP A 241 -14.61 -13.79 -25.37
C ASP A 241 -13.18 -13.34 -25.70
N LEU A 242 -12.40 -14.24 -26.30
CA LEU A 242 -10.99 -13.99 -26.68
C LEU A 242 -10.86 -13.02 -27.85
N SER A 243 -11.94 -12.76 -28.61
CA SER A 243 -11.93 -11.78 -29.72
C SER A 243 -11.95 -10.33 -29.20
N ALA A 244 -12.43 -10.11 -27.97
CA ALA A 244 -12.44 -8.78 -27.37
C ALA A 244 -11.03 -8.30 -27.04
N PRO A 245 -10.67 -7.02 -27.34
CA PRO A 245 -9.33 -6.47 -27.13
C PRO A 245 -9.10 -6.14 -25.63
N ILE A 246 -9.11 -7.17 -24.77
CA ILE A 246 -8.88 -7.04 -23.34
C ILE A 246 -7.46 -7.55 -23.03
N PRO A 247 -6.57 -6.73 -22.43
CA PRO A 247 -5.26 -7.19 -22.00
C PRO A 247 -5.33 -8.38 -21.07
N GLY A 248 -4.47 -9.40 -21.27
CA GLY A 248 -4.48 -10.65 -20.50
C GLY A 248 -4.43 -10.45 -18.99
N ALA A 249 -3.60 -9.53 -18.51
CA ALA A 249 -3.53 -9.19 -17.07
C ALA A 249 -4.87 -8.69 -16.51
N GLN A 250 -5.59 -7.84 -17.25
CA GLN A 250 -6.90 -7.34 -16.83
C GLN A 250 -7.95 -8.45 -16.83
N ARG A 251 -7.92 -9.30 -17.83
CA ARG A 251 -8.82 -10.44 -18.01
C ARG A 251 -8.67 -11.45 -16.86
N VAL A 252 -7.45 -11.88 -16.55
CA VAL A 252 -7.17 -12.82 -15.46
C VAL A 252 -7.50 -12.20 -14.09
N ALA A 253 -7.12 -10.94 -13.86
CA ALA A 253 -7.44 -10.25 -12.62
C ALA A 253 -8.96 -10.11 -12.39
N ALA A 254 -9.73 -9.81 -13.45
CA ALA A 254 -11.19 -9.73 -13.38
C ALA A 254 -11.83 -11.11 -13.11
N LEU A 255 -11.32 -12.17 -13.72
CA LEU A 255 -11.79 -13.54 -13.47
C LEU A 255 -11.53 -13.98 -12.02
N PHE A 256 -10.34 -13.69 -11.46
CA PHE A 256 -10.05 -13.99 -10.06
C PHE A 256 -10.95 -13.21 -9.09
N LEU A 257 -11.32 -11.98 -9.44
CA LEU A 257 -12.30 -11.21 -8.68
C LEU A 257 -13.71 -11.80 -8.77
N LEU A 258 -14.19 -12.10 -9.99
CA LEU A 258 -15.57 -12.49 -10.28
C LEU A 258 -15.87 -13.96 -9.95
N LEU A 259 -14.88 -14.86 -10.06
CA LEU A 259 -15.05 -16.29 -9.79
C LEU A 259 -14.74 -16.62 -8.33
N TYR A 260 -13.62 -16.11 -7.83
CA TYR A 260 -13.06 -16.49 -6.52
C TYR A 260 -13.14 -15.37 -5.47
N GLY A 261 -13.72 -14.23 -5.82
CA GLY A 261 -13.88 -13.10 -4.89
C GLY A 261 -12.57 -12.53 -4.37
N GLN A 262 -11.44 -12.76 -5.05
CA GLN A 262 -10.14 -12.32 -4.55
C GLN A 262 -10.02 -10.79 -4.53
N PRO A 263 -9.52 -10.18 -3.44
CA PRO A 263 -9.32 -8.74 -3.40
C PRO A 263 -8.17 -8.32 -4.32
N LEU A 264 -8.31 -7.16 -4.99
CA LEU A 264 -7.29 -6.65 -5.93
C LEU A 264 -5.90 -6.47 -5.29
N THR A 265 -5.85 -6.21 -3.97
CA THR A 265 -4.61 -6.13 -3.20
C THR A 265 -3.86 -7.46 -3.17
N ARG A 266 -4.57 -8.58 -3.18
CA ARG A 266 -3.98 -9.93 -3.22
C ARG A 266 -3.66 -10.30 -4.66
N ILE A 267 -4.61 -10.10 -5.58
CA ILE A 267 -4.41 -10.37 -7.02
C ILE A 267 -3.14 -9.68 -7.52
N SER A 268 -2.99 -8.39 -7.25
CA SER A 268 -1.82 -7.63 -7.73
C SER A 268 -0.47 -8.16 -7.25
N ARG A 269 -0.45 -8.88 -6.13
CA ARG A 269 0.76 -9.43 -5.49
C ARG A 269 0.94 -10.93 -5.71
N MET A 270 0.13 -11.53 -6.56
CA MET A 270 0.31 -12.95 -6.88
C MET A 270 1.60 -13.16 -7.63
N SER A 271 2.32 -14.19 -7.22
CA SER A 271 3.58 -14.62 -7.83
C SER A 271 3.35 -15.80 -8.78
N LEU A 272 4.31 -16.04 -9.66
CA LEU A 272 4.24 -17.13 -10.65
C LEU A 272 4.27 -18.52 -10.02
N ASP A 273 4.91 -18.69 -8.87
CA ASP A 273 4.94 -19.95 -8.12
C ASP A 273 3.57 -20.37 -7.54
N GLN A 274 2.63 -19.42 -7.43
CA GLN A 274 1.26 -19.71 -7.07
C GLN A 274 0.44 -20.33 -8.20
N VAL A 275 0.95 -20.31 -9.45
CA VAL A 275 0.30 -20.92 -10.62
C VAL A 275 1.11 -22.14 -11.04
N HIS A 276 0.45 -23.27 -11.15
CA HIS A 276 1.10 -24.52 -11.57
C HIS A 276 0.34 -25.13 -12.75
N ASP A 277 1.02 -25.23 -13.87
CA ASP A 277 0.50 -25.80 -15.11
C ASP A 277 1.24 -27.11 -15.42
N THR A 278 0.51 -28.21 -15.47
CA THR A 278 1.02 -29.53 -15.87
C THR A 278 0.71 -29.85 -17.34
N GLY A 279 0.16 -28.90 -18.09
CA GLY A 279 -0.35 -29.14 -19.45
C GLY A 279 -1.80 -29.60 -19.44
N ASP A 280 -2.11 -30.68 -18.74
CA ASP A 280 -3.49 -31.20 -18.61
C ASP A 280 -4.35 -30.39 -17.61
N ARG A 281 -3.72 -29.92 -16.53
CA ARG A 281 -4.40 -29.19 -15.46
C ARG A 281 -3.64 -27.91 -15.09
N LEU A 282 -4.39 -26.84 -14.94
CA LEU A 282 -3.89 -25.58 -14.39
C LEU A 282 -4.48 -25.37 -13.00
N THR A 283 -3.61 -25.13 -12.01
CA THR A 283 -4.01 -24.87 -10.63
C THR A 283 -3.45 -23.54 -10.12
N VAL A 284 -4.20 -22.88 -9.24
CA VAL A 284 -3.80 -21.62 -8.61
C VAL A 284 -3.94 -21.73 -7.09
N ALA A 285 -2.93 -21.27 -6.36
CA ALA A 285 -2.93 -21.24 -4.90
C ALA A 285 -3.34 -19.83 -4.41
N PHE A 286 -4.53 -19.70 -3.84
CA PHE A 286 -4.96 -18.52 -3.10
C PHE A 286 -4.66 -18.65 -1.60
N SER A 287 -4.46 -19.89 -1.14
CA SER A 287 -4.08 -20.27 0.22
C SER A 287 -2.96 -21.31 0.16
N ASN A 288 -2.88 -22.18 1.16
CA ASN A 288 -1.99 -23.33 1.13
C ASN A 288 -2.47 -24.42 0.16
N ASP A 289 -3.77 -24.43 -0.15
CA ASP A 289 -4.37 -25.39 -1.07
C ASP A 289 -4.37 -24.84 -2.49
N ARG A 290 -4.24 -25.73 -3.46
CA ARG A 290 -4.30 -25.41 -4.89
C ARG A 290 -5.70 -25.71 -5.42
N LEU A 291 -6.26 -24.73 -6.10
CA LEU A 291 -7.56 -24.85 -6.77
C LEU A 291 -7.34 -25.06 -8.27
N GLU A 292 -8.03 -26.03 -8.82
CA GLU A 292 -8.06 -26.24 -10.26
C GLU A 292 -8.86 -25.11 -10.94
N ILE A 293 -8.31 -24.59 -12.02
CA ILE A 293 -8.98 -23.60 -12.87
C ILE A 293 -9.59 -24.36 -14.06
N PRO A 294 -10.93 -24.46 -14.13
CA PRO A 294 -11.57 -25.24 -15.18
C PRO A 294 -11.57 -24.52 -16.53
N PRO A 295 -11.70 -25.26 -17.65
CA PRO A 295 -11.94 -24.66 -18.94
C PRO A 295 -13.25 -23.81 -18.94
N PRO A 296 -13.30 -22.70 -19.69
CA PRO A 296 -12.27 -22.13 -20.55
C PRO A 296 -11.33 -21.15 -19.82
N PHE A 297 -11.38 -21.06 -18.51
CA PHE A 297 -10.63 -20.06 -17.73
C PHE A 297 -9.14 -20.39 -17.66
N ASP A 298 -8.77 -21.66 -17.67
CA ASP A 298 -7.38 -22.13 -17.71
C ASP A 298 -6.66 -21.67 -18.97
N GLU A 299 -7.31 -21.71 -20.14
CA GLU A 299 -6.75 -21.21 -21.40
C GLU A 299 -6.44 -19.70 -21.34
N ILE A 300 -7.29 -18.92 -20.67
CA ILE A 300 -7.10 -17.49 -20.48
C ILE A 300 -5.87 -17.22 -19.60
N VAL A 301 -5.70 -18.02 -18.54
CA VAL A 301 -4.53 -17.89 -17.65
C VAL A 301 -3.26 -18.30 -18.39
N ARG A 302 -3.28 -19.42 -19.15
CA ARG A 302 -2.14 -19.86 -19.98
C ARG A 302 -1.77 -18.81 -21.04
N ALA A 303 -2.75 -18.24 -21.72
CA ALA A 303 -2.51 -17.16 -22.69
C ALA A 303 -1.83 -15.94 -22.03
N HIS A 304 -2.25 -15.59 -20.81
CA HIS A 304 -1.60 -14.52 -20.04
C HIS A 304 -0.17 -14.87 -19.66
N LEU A 305 0.09 -16.09 -19.15
CA LEU A 305 1.43 -16.56 -18.80
C LEU A 305 2.39 -16.50 -20.01
N ASN A 306 1.92 -16.93 -21.17
CA ASN A 306 2.71 -16.93 -22.40
C ASN A 306 2.97 -15.52 -22.96
N ALA A 307 2.11 -14.55 -22.63
CA ALA A 307 2.21 -13.16 -23.07
C ALA A 307 2.83 -12.23 -22.03
N LEU A 308 3.44 -12.75 -20.96
CA LEU A 308 4.08 -11.92 -19.94
C LEU A 308 5.19 -11.07 -20.53
N PRO A 309 5.25 -9.77 -20.22
CA PRO A 309 6.30 -8.90 -20.71
C PRO A 309 7.66 -9.29 -20.11
N ASN A 310 8.72 -9.21 -20.92
CA ASN A 310 10.07 -9.36 -20.42
C ASN A 310 10.49 -8.10 -19.65
N THR A 311 10.38 -8.14 -18.32
CA THR A 311 10.80 -7.06 -17.42
C THR A 311 12.14 -7.34 -16.74
N ASN A 312 12.92 -8.32 -17.26
CA ASN A 312 14.17 -8.72 -16.67
C ASN A 312 15.24 -7.65 -16.83
N THR A 313 16.00 -7.43 -15.78
CA THR A 313 17.15 -6.49 -15.74
C THR A 313 18.32 -7.16 -15.03
N SER A 314 19.51 -6.52 -15.06
CA SER A 314 20.68 -7.01 -14.33
C SER A 314 20.46 -7.16 -12.82
N ALA A 315 19.60 -6.31 -12.23
CA ALA A 315 19.24 -6.36 -10.82
C ALA A 315 18.08 -7.35 -10.53
N HIS A 316 17.19 -7.54 -11.52
CA HIS A 316 16.03 -8.43 -11.42
C HIS A 316 16.06 -9.38 -12.62
N ARG A 317 16.80 -10.48 -12.47
CA ARG A 317 17.07 -11.42 -13.57
C ARG A 317 15.87 -12.23 -14.01
N GLN A 318 14.85 -12.34 -13.18
CA GLN A 318 13.61 -13.08 -13.46
C GLN A 318 12.41 -12.31 -12.95
N ASN A 319 11.34 -12.31 -13.75
CA ASN A 319 10.05 -11.87 -13.25
C ASN A 319 9.47 -12.94 -12.34
N THR A 320 9.07 -12.53 -11.12
CA THR A 320 8.43 -13.41 -10.14
C THR A 320 6.93 -13.16 -10.01
N TRP A 321 6.40 -12.13 -10.66
CA TRP A 321 5.02 -11.69 -10.50
C TRP A 321 4.12 -12.20 -11.62
N LEU A 322 2.93 -12.70 -11.27
CA LEU A 322 1.88 -13.02 -12.21
C LEU A 322 1.36 -11.74 -12.92
N PHE A 323 1.37 -10.63 -12.22
CA PHE A 323 1.00 -9.31 -12.75
C PHE A 323 2.20 -8.35 -12.61
N PRO A 324 3.18 -8.42 -13.50
CA PRO A 324 4.36 -7.55 -13.42
C PRO A 324 3.98 -6.08 -13.65
N GLY A 325 4.59 -5.20 -12.89
CA GLY A 325 4.47 -3.75 -13.05
C GLY A 325 5.36 -3.21 -14.16
N THR A 326 5.27 -1.91 -14.41
CA THR A 326 6.14 -1.21 -15.36
C THR A 326 7.58 -1.05 -14.87
N ARG A 327 7.78 -1.12 -13.55
CA ARG A 327 9.12 -1.08 -12.95
C ARG A 327 9.62 -2.50 -12.72
N PRO A 328 10.87 -2.81 -13.11
CA PRO A 328 11.47 -4.12 -12.89
C PRO A 328 11.40 -4.55 -11.43
N GLY A 329 11.12 -5.84 -11.19
CA GLY A 329 11.01 -6.42 -9.86
C GLY A 329 9.77 -6.04 -9.05
N GLN A 330 8.88 -5.18 -9.58
CA GLN A 330 7.66 -4.78 -8.90
C GLN A 330 6.41 -5.36 -9.57
N HIS A 331 5.41 -5.68 -8.74
CA HIS A 331 4.10 -6.08 -9.25
C HIS A 331 3.28 -4.86 -9.73
N MET A 332 2.28 -5.10 -10.56
CA MET A 332 1.31 -4.10 -10.97
C MET A 332 0.58 -3.51 -9.75
N HIS A 333 0.43 -2.20 -9.70
CA HIS A 333 -0.27 -1.58 -8.57
C HIS A 333 -1.77 -1.88 -8.63
N GLN A 334 -2.36 -2.21 -7.50
CA GLN A 334 -3.79 -2.55 -7.39
C GLN A 334 -4.73 -1.47 -7.97
N ASN A 335 -4.36 -0.18 -7.86
CA ASN A 335 -5.17 0.91 -8.43
C ASN A 335 -5.19 0.88 -9.95
N SER A 336 -4.11 0.44 -10.60
CA SER A 336 -4.08 0.29 -12.07
C SER A 336 -5.06 -0.79 -12.51
N ILE A 337 -5.10 -1.91 -11.80
CA ILE A 337 -6.10 -2.97 -12.06
C ILE A 337 -7.50 -2.44 -11.78
N MET A 338 -7.70 -1.76 -10.65
CA MET A 338 -9.01 -1.21 -10.27
C MET A 338 -9.57 -0.24 -11.31
N MET A 339 -8.74 0.68 -11.80
CA MET A 339 -9.17 1.65 -12.83
C MET A 339 -9.57 0.94 -14.11
N ALA A 340 -8.74 0.02 -14.59
CA ALA A 340 -9.03 -0.74 -15.81
C ALA A 340 -10.32 -1.59 -15.72
N LEU A 341 -10.62 -2.16 -14.56
CA LEU A 341 -11.86 -2.92 -14.36
C LEU A 341 -13.09 -2.00 -14.24
N ARG A 342 -12.95 -0.84 -13.62
CA ARG A 342 -14.03 0.17 -13.55
C ARG A 342 -14.38 0.76 -14.91
N GLU A 343 -13.39 1.02 -15.76
CA GLU A 343 -13.61 1.44 -17.15
C GLU A 343 -14.45 0.42 -17.95
N ARG A 344 -14.43 -0.85 -17.54
CA ARG A 344 -15.28 -1.93 -18.10
C ARG A 344 -16.60 -2.12 -17.37
N GLY A 345 -16.95 -1.20 -16.49
CA GLY A 345 -18.21 -1.26 -15.73
C GLY A 345 -18.23 -2.28 -14.59
N ILE A 346 -17.08 -2.86 -14.20
CA ILE A 346 -17.01 -3.82 -13.10
C ILE A 346 -16.91 -3.07 -11.77
N GLU A 347 -17.96 -3.14 -10.96
CA GLU A 347 -17.99 -2.60 -9.60
C GLU A 347 -17.26 -3.58 -8.67
N ILE A 348 -16.08 -3.18 -8.17
CA ILE A 348 -15.12 -4.09 -7.52
C ILE A 348 -15.66 -4.75 -6.26
N LEU A 349 -16.28 -3.97 -5.36
CA LEU A 349 -16.79 -4.49 -4.09
C LEU A 349 -18.00 -5.38 -4.32
N GLY A 350 -18.92 -4.95 -5.17
CA GLY A 350 -20.12 -5.73 -5.52
C GLY A 350 -19.77 -7.01 -6.24
N ALA A 351 -18.83 -6.98 -7.17
CA ALA A 351 -18.35 -8.17 -7.88
C ALA A 351 -17.71 -9.20 -6.92
N ARG A 352 -16.85 -8.73 -6.00
CA ARG A 352 -16.26 -9.59 -4.96
C ARG A 352 -17.31 -10.20 -4.05
N ASN A 353 -18.23 -9.38 -3.56
CA ASN A 353 -19.27 -9.83 -2.65
C ASN A 353 -20.23 -10.82 -3.34
N ALA A 354 -20.58 -10.59 -4.62
CA ALA A 354 -21.40 -11.50 -5.41
C ALA A 354 -20.71 -12.86 -5.61
N ALA A 355 -19.41 -12.86 -5.89
CA ALA A 355 -18.63 -14.09 -6.02
C ALA A 355 -18.61 -14.89 -4.71
N LEU A 356 -18.33 -14.23 -3.58
CA LEU A 356 -18.31 -14.89 -2.27
C LEU A 356 -19.69 -15.43 -1.88
N ARG A 357 -20.78 -14.68 -2.15
CA ARG A 357 -22.15 -15.17 -1.91
C ARG A 357 -22.46 -16.41 -2.75
N ALA A 358 -22.10 -16.41 -4.03
CA ALA A 358 -22.30 -17.58 -4.87
C ALA A 358 -21.55 -18.80 -4.33
N LEU A 359 -20.29 -18.63 -3.96
CA LEU A 359 -19.46 -19.74 -3.46
C LEU A 359 -19.97 -20.31 -2.13
N VAL A 360 -20.41 -19.48 -1.18
CA VAL A 360 -20.92 -19.99 0.12
C VAL A 360 -22.33 -20.58 0.03
N LEU A 361 -23.02 -20.42 -1.10
CA LEU A 361 -24.25 -21.14 -1.41
C LEU A 361 -23.98 -22.54 -1.98
N GLU A 362 -22.87 -22.73 -2.67
CA GLU A 362 -22.48 -24.00 -3.30
C GLU A 362 -21.62 -24.86 -2.37
N MET A 363 -20.83 -24.24 -1.47
CA MET A 363 -19.89 -24.92 -0.59
C MET A 363 -20.00 -24.40 0.86
N PRO A 364 -19.71 -25.24 1.87
CA PRO A 364 -19.67 -24.81 3.26
C PRO A 364 -18.72 -23.60 3.47
N ALA A 365 -19.16 -22.60 4.22
CA ALA A 365 -18.40 -21.36 4.45
C ALA A 365 -16.97 -21.57 4.99
N PRO A 366 -16.69 -22.57 5.88
CA PRO A 366 -15.33 -22.88 6.29
C PRO A 366 -14.43 -23.36 5.13
N VAL A 367 -14.98 -24.20 4.23
CA VAL A 367 -14.22 -24.70 3.05
C VAL A 367 -13.87 -23.54 2.12
N VAL A 368 -14.81 -22.62 1.89
CA VAL A 368 -14.55 -21.40 1.11
C VAL A 368 -13.49 -20.52 1.78
N ALA A 369 -13.51 -20.41 3.12
CA ALA A 369 -12.52 -19.65 3.87
C ALA A 369 -11.11 -20.21 3.68
N ASP A 370 -10.93 -21.51 3.87
CA ASP A 370 -9.64 -22.19 3.77
C ASP A 370 -9.11 -22.15 2.33
N ALA A 371 -9.92 -22.52 1.35
CA ALA A 371 -9.53 -22.54 -0.06
C ALA A 371 -9.14 -21.18 -0.62
N LEU A 372 -9.82 -20.11 -0.19
CA LEU A 372 -9.63 -18.75 -0.70
C LEU A 372 -8.88 -17.81 0.24
N HIS A 373 -8.38 -18.32 1.36
CA HIS A 373 -7.68 -17.59 2.40
C HIS A 373 -8.48 -16.40 2.96
N TYR A 374 -9.72 -16.67 3.31
CA TYR A 374 -10.57 -15.73 4.06
C TYR A 374 -10.66 -16.15 5.53
N SER A 375 -10.99 -15.21 6.41
CA SER A 375 -11.33 -15.58 7.79
C SER A 375 -12.76 -16.14 7.87
N TYR A 376 -12.98 -17.14 8.71
CA TYR A 376 -14.30 -17.75 8.93
C TYR A 376 -15.44 -16.74 9.19
N PRO A 377 -15.25 -15.69 10.01
CA PRO A 377 -16.31 -14.70 10.21
C PRO A 377 -16.74 -13.96 8.94
N VAL A 378 -15.84 -13.81 7.94
CA VAL A 378 -16.17 -13.15 6.68
C VAL A 378 -17.05 -14.06 5.82
N THR A 379 -16.63 -15.29 5.61
CA THR A 379 -17.41 -16.27 4.78
C THR A 379 -18.73 -16.63 5.45
N ASP A 380 -18.77 -16.76 6.78
CA ASP A 380 -20.00 -17.01 7.53
C ASP A 380 -20.99 -15.83 7.44
N ARG A 381 -20.50 -14.60 7.40
CA ARG A 381 -21.35 -13.43 7.15
C ARG A 381 -21.95 -13.47 5.75
N HIS A 382 -21.14 -13.75 4.71
CA HIS A 382 -21.64 -13.89 3.36
C HIS A 382 -22.69 -15.00 3.25
N ARG A 383 -22.52 -16.12 3.98
CA ARG A 383 -23.48 -17.20 4.07
C ARG A 383 -24.80 -16.74 4.70
N ARG A 384 -24.75 -16.04 5.84
CA ARG A 384 -25.95 -15.48 6.49
C ARG A 384 -26.69 -14.49 5.60
N ASP A 385 -25.96 -13.56 4.96
CA ASP A 385 -26.53 -12.56 4.07
C ASP A 385 -27.15 -13.20 2.81
N ALA A 386 -26.56 -14.28 2.29
CA ALA A 386 -27.09 -15.03 1.17
C ALA A 386 -28.34 -15.82 1.57
N GLY A 387 -28.36 -16.42 2.77
CA GLY A 387 -29.51 -17.15 3.33
C GLY A 387 -30.67 -16.21 3.63
N ALA A 388 -30.45 -15.05 4.20
CA ALA A 388 -31.49 -14.04 4.43
C ALA A 388 -32.17 -13.61 3.13
N THR A 389 -31.40 -13.35 2.07
CA THR A 389 -31.94 -13.00 0.75
C THR A 389 -32.80 -14.10 0.16
N PHE A 390 -32.45 -15.36 0.40
CA PHE A 390 -33.24 -16.51 -0.05
C PHE A 390 -34.56 -16.68 0.74
N THR A 391 -34.52 -16.44 2.04
CA THR A 391 -35.70 -16.45 2.92
C THR A 391 -36.69 -15.34 2.52
N ASP A 392 -36.18 -14.11 2.27
CA ASP A 392 -36.99 -12.98 1.80
C ASP A 392 -37.65 -13.27 0.46
N TYR A 393 -36.95 -13.95 -0.46
CA TYR A 393 -37.49 -14.37 -1.74
C TYR A 393 -38.62 -15.42 -1.60
N ILE A 394 -38.45 -16.40 -0.71
CA ILE A 394 -39.49 -17.41 -0.43
C ILE A 394 -40.71 -16.75 0.21
N THR A 395 -40.48 -15.84 1.19
CA THR A 395 -41.57 -15.13 1.87
C THR A 395 -42.35 -14.25 0.90
N SER A 396 -41.69 -13.58 -0.04
CA SER A 396 -42.37 -12.76 -1.06
C SER A 396 -43.18 -13.57 -2.05
N ARG A 397 -42.82 -14.84 -2.30
CA ARG A 397 -43.58 -15.75 -3.16
C ARG A 397 -44.77 -16.45 -2.44
N SER A 398 -44.64 -16.67 -1.13
CA SER A 398 -45.68 -17.27 -0.33
C SER A 398 -46.79 -16.29 0.09
N THR A 399 -46.56 -14.97 -0.08
CA THR A 399 -47.54 -13.89 0.17
C THR A 399 -48.17 -13.32 -1.11
N GLY A 400 -47.94 -13.92 -2.26
CA GLY A 400 -48.68 -13.65 -3.50
C GLY A 400 -50.05 -14.33 -3.51
N PRO A 401 -51.11 -13.65 -4.03
CA PRO A 401 -52.47 -14.13 -4.00
C PRO A 401 -52.70 -15.43 -4.79
#